data_c51600c87c45b97feaa4ab66714ca324
#
_entry.id   c51600c87c45b97feaa4ab66714ca324
#
_cell.length_a   1.000
_cell.length_b   1.000
_cell.length_c   1.000
_cell.angle_alpha   90.00
_cell.angle_beta   90.00
_cell.angle_gamma   90.00
#
_symmetry.space_group_name_H-M   'P 1'
#
loop_
_entity.id
_entity.type
_entity.pdbx_description
1 polymer ?
#
loop_
_entity_poly.entity_id
_entity_poly.type
_entity_poly.pdbx_seq_one_letter_code
_entity_poly.pdbx_strand_id
1 'polypeptide(L)'
;MTRLLQPFVLVVTALLAAAYAYPAARLATGPWERGALAIPFVLIWIVPALYWTGSRDDEESWLDQAAHQASYLSMAWVSFLLVLTLARDILLFAASVLQSERTHAVIAQAGAPAVLVASLLAMACGAATALRGPRVEKIAVRVPGLHPDLQGFRIVQISDLHVGRSIRRGYVERTVERARNLAPDLVALTGDMVDGPVERLAPHVAPLAALAEGGRAFFVLGNHDCYSGADAWIAHWRETGVRVLQNEHVVLRRGAATLLVGGVVDPAYRARRPEISLQDAPSADFRLLLAHNPKLAPLGARAGFDLQLSGHTHGGQFFPWTL
;
A
#
# COMPACT_ATOMS: atom_id res chain seq x y z
N MET A 1 -16.10 9.16 -21.01
CA MET A 1 -15.46 10.50 -21.11
C MET A 1 -15.70 11.39 -19.90
N THR A 2 -16.88 11.44 -19.32
CA THR A 2 -17.19 12.31 -18.16
C THR A 2 -16.31 12.12 -16.92
N ARG A 3 -15.81 10.91 -16.66
CA ARG A 3 -14.94 10.64 -15.49
C ARG A 3 -13.59 11.34 -15.56
N LEU A 4 -13.00 11.49 -16.75
CA LEU A 4 -11.71 12.16 -16.93
C LEU A 4 -11.79 13.68 -16.81
N LEU A 5 -12.98 14.25 -16.92
CA LEU A 5 -13.23 15.71 -16.81
C LEU A 5 -13.63 16.13 -15.38
N GLN A 6 -13.59 15.23 -14.43
CA GLN A 6 -13.85 15.59 -13.03
C GLN A 6 -12.80 16.57 -12.51
N PRO A 7 -13.15 17.58 -11.70
CA PRO A 7 -12.22 18.59 -11.19
C PRO A 7 -10.99 17.98 -10.50
N PHE A 8 -11.18 16.91 -9.73
CA PHE A 8 -10.09 16.19 -9.09
C PHE A 8 -9.08 15.63 -10.11
N VAL A 9 -9.57 14.98 -11.18
CA VAL A 9 -8.72 14.42 -12.23
C VAL A 9 -7.95 15.50 -12.96
N LEU A 10 -8.60 16.64 -13.26
CA LEU A 10 -7.94 17.77 -13.91
C LEU A 10 -6.84 18.38 -13.03
N VAL A 11 -7.09 18.54 -11.74
CA VAL A 11 -6.07 19.01 -10.77
C VAL A 11 -4.89 18.04 -10.71
N VAL A 12 -5.14 16.75 -10.58
CA VAL A 12 -4.07 15.73 -10.56
C VAL A 12 -3.28 15.75 -11.87
N THR A 13 -3.98 15.87 -13.01
CA THR A 13 -3.32 15.98 -14.33
C THR A 13 -2.40 17.20 -14.40
N ALA A 14 -2.87 18.35 -13.95
CA ALA A 14 -2.09 19.58 -13.94
C ALA A 14 -0.86 19.49 -13.04
N LEU A 15 -1.01 18.90 -11.85
CA LEU A 15 0.11 18.67 -10.92
C LEU A 15 1.14 17.69 -11.51
N LEU A 16 0.72 16.61 -12.12
CA LEU A 16 1.62 15.67 -12.80
C LEU A 16 2.29 16.31 -14.02
N ALA A 17 1.55 17.09 -14.80
CA ALA A 17 2.14 17.85 -15.92
C ALA A 17 3.24 18.80 -15.43
N ALA A 18 3.01 19.55 -14.36
CA ALA A 18 4.01 20.42 -13.76
C ALA A 18 5.21 19.62 -13.23
N ALA A 19 4.97 18.46 -12.59
CA ALA A 19 6.02 17.58 -12.07
C ALA A 19 6.91 16.99 -13.17
N TYR A 20 6.41 16.80 -14.38
CA TYR A 20 7.22 16.41 -15.54
C TYR A 20 7.82 17.61 -16.29
N ALA A 21 7.09 18.70 -16.40
CA ALA A 21 7.55 19.90 -17.12
C ALA A 21 8.79 20.53 -16.46
N TYR A 22 8.85 20.53 -15.13
CA TYR A 22 9.98 21.08 -14.40
C TYR A 22 11.30 20.33 -14.71
N PRO A 23 11.43 19.02 -14.52
CA PRO A 23 12.62 18.27 -14.93
C PRO A 23 12.93 18.42 -16.42
N ALA A 24 11.92 18.37 -17.29
CA ALA A 24 12.13 18.56 -18.72
C ALA A 24 12.73 19.92 -19.07
N ALA A 25 12.29 20.98 -18.40
CA ALA A 25 12.84 22.33 -18.59
C ALA A 25 14.27 22.47 -18.03
N ARG A 26 14.61 21.73 -16.97
CA ARG A 26 15.88 21.86 -16.24
C ARG A 26 16.97 20.91 -16.73
N LEU A 27 16.60 19.75 -17.29
CA LEU A 27 17.54 18.69 -17.67
C LEU A 27 17.74 18.58 -19.18
N ALA A 28 16.72 18.95 -19.98
CA ALA A 28 16.79 18.84 -21.44
C ALA A 28 17.44 20.08 -22.07
N THR A 29 18.36 19.83 -22.99
CA THR A 29 19.04 20.88 -23.76
C THR A 29 18.36 21.17 -25.08
N GLY A 30 17.61 20.21 -25.63
CA GLY A 30 16.93 20.30 -26.92
C GLY A 30 15.47 19.84 -26.92
N PRO A 31 14.75 20.08 -28.04
CA PRO A 31 13.35 19.70 -28.15
C PRO A 31 13.12 18.19 -28.08
N TRP A 32 14.03 17.38 -28.61
CA TRP A 32 13.96 15.94 -28.58
C TRP A 32 14.04 15.37 -27.16
N GLU A 33 14.96 15.89 -26.35
CA GLU A 33 15.11 15.49 -24.94
C GLU A 33 13.87 15.86 -24.12
N ARG A 34 13.31 17.06 -24.38
CA ARG A 34 12.03 17.47 -23.74
C ARG A 34 10.89 16.54 -24.12
N GLY A 35 10.79 16.18 -25.40
CA GLY A 35 9.81 15.23 -25.89
C GLY A 35 9.97 13.84 -25.23
N ALA A 36 11.20 13.35 -25.12
CA ALA A 36 11.48 12.07 -24.49
C ALA A 36 11.08 12.08 -22.99
N LEU A 37 11.36 13.15 -22.26
CA LEU A 37 10.94 13.30 -20.86
C LEU A 37 9.43 13.51 -20.69
N ALA A 38 8.70 13.86 -21.74
CA ALA A 38 7.23 13.95 -21.71
C ALA A 38 6.54 12.58 -21.94
N ILE A 39 7.23 11.61 -22.54
CA ILE A 39 6.66 10.27 -22.81
C ILE A 39 6.09 9.62 -21.54
N PRO A 40 6.78 9.57 -20.40
CA PRO A 40 6.25 8.99 -19.18
C PRO A 40 4.97 9.66 -18.68
N PHE A 41 4.84 10.98 -18.86
CA PHE A 41 3.58 11.68 -18.54
C PHE A 41 2.41 11.15 -19.37
N VAL A 42 2.63 10.90 -20.67
CA VAL A 42 1.59 10.30 -21.52
C VAL A 42 1.28 8.87 -21.11
N LEU A 43 2.31 8.09 -20.78
CA LEU A 43 2.16 6.69 -20.35
C LEU A 43 1.34 6.55 -19.05
N ILE A 44 1.40 7.50 -18.12
CA ILE A 44 0.56 7.49 -16.93
C ILE A 44 -0.93 7.45 -17.29
N TRP A 45 -1.32 8.14 -18.37
CA TRP A 45 -2.73 8.26 -18.76
C TRP A 45 -3.26 7.09 -19.59
N ILE A 46 -2.42 6.11 -19.96
CA ILE A 46 -2.87 4.93 -20.69
C ILE A 46 -3.94 4.19 -19.89
N VAL A 47 -3.70 3.93 -18.60
CA VAL A 47 -4.65 3.19 -17.75
C VAL A 47 -5.96 3.97 -17.56
N PRO A 48 -5.97 5.24 -17.11
CA PRO A 48 -7.19 6.02 -17.04
C PRO A 48 -7.95 6.12 -18.37
N ALA A 49 -7.24 6.33 -19.48
CA ALA A 49 -7.86 6.52 -20.77
C ALA A 49 -8.51 5.24 -21.33
N LEU A 50 -7.89 4.09 -21.15
CA LEU A 50 -8.36 2.84 -21.74
C LEU A 50 -9.33 2.09 -20.82
N TYR A 51 -9.04 2.03 -19.52
CA TYR A 51 -9.76 1.14 -18.58
C TYR A 51 -10.81 1.89 -17.76
N TRP A 52 -10.55 3.11 -17.29
CA TRP A 52 -11.55 3.86 -16.50
C TRP A 52 -12.70 4.41 -17.35
N THR A 53 -12.47 4.60 -18.64
CA THR A 53 -13.54 5.03 -19.56
C THR A 53 -14.39 3.87 -20.07
N GLY A 54 -14.02 2.62 -19.80
CA GLY A 54 -14.68 1.43 -20.35
C GLY A 54 -14.40 1.22 -21.83
N SER A 55 -13.38 1.87 -22.38
CA SER A 55 -13.00 1.72 -23.80
C SER A 55 -12.33 0.37 -24.09
N ARG A 56 -11.88 -0.32 -23.05
CA ARG A 56 -11.27 -1.65 -23.14
C ARG A 56 -11.71 -2.49 -21.97
N ASP A 57 -12.12 -3.74 -22.25
CA ASP A 57 -12.38 -4.73 -21.23
C ASP A 57 -11.08 -5.11 -20.52
N ASP A 58 -11.20 -5.49 -19.26
CA ASP A 58 -10.08 -5.77 -18.38
C ASP A 58 -9.58 -7.21 -18.60
N GLU A 59 -9.15 -7.52 -19.82
CA GLU A 59 -8.57 -8.80 -20.18
C GLU A 59 -7.14 -8.96 -19.64
N GLU A 60 -6.75 -10.19 -19.30
CA GLU A 60 -5.39 -10.50 -18.82
C GLU A 60 -4.39 -10.72 -19.97
N SER A 61 -4.43 -9.91 -21.01
CA SER A 61 -3.45 -9.99 -22.07
C SER A 61 -2.09 -9.45 -21.64
N TRP A 62 -1.01 -9.91 -22.28
CA TRP A 62 0.33 -9.38 -22.01
C TRP A 62 0.43 -7.87 -22.33
N LEU A 63 -0.34 -7.38 -23.30
CA LEU A 63 -0.41 -5.96 -23.64
C LEU A 63 -1.02 -5.14 -22.51
N ASP A 64 -2.08 -5.65 -21.87
CA ASP A 64 -2.71 -4.98 -20.73
C ASP A 64 -1.76 -4.91 -19.53
N GLN A 65 -1.03 -5.99 -19.29
CA GLN A 65 0.01 -6.02 -18.26
C GLN A 65 1.11 -5.01 -18.56
N ALA A 66 1.60 -4.95 -19.78
CA ALA A 66 2.63 -4.01 -20.20
C ALA A 66 2.16 -2.55 -20.08
N ALA A 67 0.92 -2.24 -20.47
CA ALA A 67 0.33 -0.92 -20.35
C ALA A 67 0.24 -0.45 -18.88
N HIS A 68 -0.23 -1.32 -17.98
CA HIS A 68 -0.28 -1.02 -16.56
C HIS A 68 1.11 -0.84 -15.95
N GLN A 69 2.06 -1.72 -16.28
CA GLN A 69 3.44 -1.60 -15.81
C GLN A 69 4.09 -0.29 -16.29
N ALA A 70 3.91 0.05 -17.57
CA ALA A 70 4.43 1.30 -18.12
C ALA A 70 3.86 2.52 -17.39
N SER A 71 2.54 2.52 -17.12
CA SER A 71 1.87 3.59 -16.38
C SER A 71 2.42 3.72 -14.95
N TYR A 72 2.48 2.62 -14.19
CA TYR A 72 2.94 2.62 -12.79
C TYR A 72 4.42 2.98 -12.66
N LEU A 73 5.29 2.43 -13.52
CA LEU A 73 6.71 2.77 -13.53
C LEU A 73 6.94 4.23 -13.90
N SER A 74 6.16 4.78 -14.84
CA SER A 74 6.21 6.20 -15.18
C SER A 74 5.84 7.09 -14.01
N MET A 75 4.80 6.73 -13.25
CA MET A 75 4.40 7.46 -12.05
C MET A 75 5.45 7.38 -10.94
N ALA A 76 6.06 6.22 -10.74
CA ALA A 76 7.16 6.07 -9.79
C ALA A 76 8.40 6.89 -10.19
N TRP A 77 8.75 6.89 -11.49
CA TRP A 77 9.93 7.58 -11.99
C TRP A 77 9.85 9.11 -11.82
N VAL A 78 8.67 9.72 -12.01
CA VAL A 78 8.52 11.17 -11.83
C VAL A 78 8.93 11.62 -10.43
N SER A 79 8.65 10.83 -9.40
CA SER A 79 9.02 11.13 -8.02
C SER A 79 10.54 11.26 -7.87
N PHE A 80 11.30 10.28 -8.34
CA PHE A 80 12.77 10.32 -8.28
C PHE A 80 13.34 11.44 -9.15
N LEU A 81 12.80 11.58 -10.36
CA LEU A 81 13.25 12.59 -11.30
C LEU A 81 13.06 14.00 -10.72
N LEU A 82 11.90 14.30 -10.14
CA LEU A 82 11.58 15.57 -9.53
C LEU A 82 12.50 15.89 -8.36
N VAL A 83 12.64 14.96 -7.41
CA VAL A 83 13.44 15.16 -6.19
C VAL A 83 14.92 15.36 -6.53
N LEU A 84 15.47 14.55 -7.42
CA LEU A 84 16.88 14.66 -7.81
C LEU A 84 17.16 15.93 -8.62
N THR A 85 16.19 16.37 -9.45
CA THR A 85 16.31 17.65 -10.17
C THR A 85 16.29 18.84 -9.20
N LEU A 86 15.37 18.83 -8.22
CA LEU A 86 15.34 19.84 -7.18
C LEU A 86 16.63 19.88 -6.36
N ALA A 87 17.14 18.69 -5.97
CA ALA A 87 18.40 18.60 -5.23
C ALA A 87 19.57 19.18 -6.06
N ARG A 88 19.65 18.84 -7.35
CA ARG A 88 20.64 19.42 -8.26
C ARG A 88 20.55 20.95 -8.32
N ASP A 89 19.35 21.48 -8.45
CA ASP A 89 19.15 22.93 -8.57
C ASP A 89 19.46 23.68 -7.26
N ILE A 90 19.16 23.05 -6.11
CA ILE A 90 19.58 23.56 -4.80
C ILE A 90 21.12 23.59 -4.71
N LEU A 91 21.80 22.53 -5.17
CA LEU A 91 23.28 22.49 -5.17
C LEU A 91 23.88 23.54 -6.11
N LEU A 92 23.29 23.78 -7.29
CA LEU A 92 23.70 24.85 -8.20
C LEU A 92 23.56 26.23 -7.55
N PHE A 93 22.41 26.46 -6.89
CA PHE A 93 22.16 27.70 -6.16
C PHE A 93 23.17 27.89 -5.03
N ALA A 94 23.41 26.87 -4.23
CA ALA A 94 24.38 26.91 -3.14
C ALA A 94 25.80 27.20 -3.67
N ALA A 95 26.21 26.55 -4.76
CA ALA A 95 27.52 26.79 -5.38
C ALA A 95 27.66 28.26 -5.90
N SER A 96 26.60 28.83 -6.41
CA SER A 96 26.61 30.24 -6.83
C SER A 96 26.70 31.19 -5.63
N VAL A 97 25.98 30.95 -4.55
CA VAL A 97 26.04 31.76 -3.32
C VAL A 97 27.42 31.71 -2.66
N LEU A 98 28.01 30.49 -2.64
CA LEU A 98 29.36 30.27 -2.08
C LEU A 98 30.48 30.67 -3.04
N GLN A 99 30.16 31.22 -4.19
CA GLN A 99 31.10 31.69 -5.24
C GLN A 99 32.09 30.56 -5.67
N SER A 100 31.65 29.31 -5.64
CA SER A 100 32.47 28.14 -6.04
C SER A 100 32.26 27.86 -7.55
N GLU A 101 32.95 28.58 -8.40
CA GLU A 101 32.85 28.45 -9.86
C GLU A 101 33.11 27.03 -10.35
N ARG A 102 34.13 26.36 -9.78
CA ARG A 102 34.47 24.97 -10.14
C ARG A 102 33.33 24.02 -9.82
N THR A 103 32.77 24.12 -8.63
CA THR A 103 31.63 23.27 -8.21
C THR A 103 30.40 23.52 -9.07
N HIS A 104 30.09 24.80 -9.32
CA HIS A 104 28.98 25.17 -10.19
C HIS A 104 29.15 24.61 -11.61
N ALA A 105 30.32 24.74 -12.21
CA ALA A 105 30.61 24.23 -13.56
C ALA A 105 30.47 22.70 -13.64
N VAL A 106 30.98 21.96 -12.65
CA VAL A 106 30.85 20.49 -12.59
C VAL A 106 29.37 20.08 -12.51
N ILE A 107 28.59 20.70 -11.63
CA ILE A 107 27.17 20.37 -11.47
C ILE A 107 26.36 20.79 -12.72
N ALA A 108 26.70 21.92 -13.34
CA ALA A 108 26.03 22.38 -14.55
C ALA A 108 26.25 21.41 -15.72
N GLN A 109 27.47 20.90 -15.88
CA GLN A 109 27.84 20.01 -16.98
C GLN A 109 27.40 18.55 -16.75
N ALA A 110 27.69 17.98 -15.59
CA ALA A 110 27.45 16.57 -15.32
C ALA A 110 26.10 16.29 -14.61
N GLY A 111 25.44 17.32 -14.06
CA GLY A 111 24.29 17.14 -13.20
C GLY A 111 23.04 16.58 -13.90
N ALA A 112 22.78 16.99 -15.16
CA ALA A 112 21.62 16.48 -15.88
C ALA A 112 21.73 14.97 -16.19
N PRO A 113 22.81 14.48 -16.83
CA PRO A 113 22.96 13.02 -17.01
C PRO A 113 23.04 12.25 -15.70
N ALA A 114 23.64 12.80 -14.66
CA ALA A 114 23.71 12.17 -13.34
C ALA A 114 22.31 12.00 -12.72
N VAL A 115 21.44 13.02 -12.80
CA VAL A 115 20.03 12.92 -12.33
C VAL A 115 19.27 11.85 -13.11
N LEU A 116 19.39 11.80 -14.43
CA LEU A 116 18.71 10.80 -15.25
C LEU A 116 19.16 9.36 -14.89
N VAL A 117 20.45 9.13 -14.82
CA VAL A 117 20.99 7.82 -14.46
C VAL A 117 20.59 7.43 -13.02
N ALA A 118 20.77 8.33 -12.06
CA ALA A 118 20.42 8.06 -10.67
C ALA A 118 18.93 7.79 -10.47
N SER A 119 18.05 8.53 -11.15
CA SER A 119 16.60 8.31 -11.07
C SER A 119 16.18 6.96 -11.64
N LEU A 120 16.77 6.53 -12.76
CA LEU A 120 16.52 5.21 -13.35
C LEU A 120 17.05 4.08 -12.47
N LEU A 121 18.25 4.24 -11.90
CA LEU A 121 18.80 3.25 -10.96
C LEU A 121 17.96 3.16 -9.69
N ALA A 122 17.54 4.29 -9.13
CA ALA A 122 16.66 4.31 -7.94
C ALA A 122 15.33 3.61 -8.22
N MET A 123 14.72 3.86 -9.37
CA MET A 123 13.50 3.18 -9.80
C MET A 123 13.71 1.69 -9.98
N ALA A 124 14.77 1.26 -10.65
CA ALA A 124 15.09 -0.16 -10.86
C ALA A 124 15.36 -0.87 -9.52
N CYS A 125 16.12 -0.27 -8.61
CA CYS A 125 16.37 -0.80 -7.27
C CYS A 125 15.08 -0.89 -6.45
N GLY A 126 14.23 0.13 -6.52
CA GLY A 126 12.92 0.15 -5.85
C GLY A 126 12.01 -0.97 -6.36
N ALA A 127 11.88 -1.11 -7.68
CA ALA A 127 11.10 -2.18 -8.30
C ALA A 127 11.63 -3.57 -7.94
N ALA A 128 12.94 -3.79 -8.02
CA ALA A 128 13.57 -5.04 -7.62
C ALA A 128 13.34 -5.37 -6.15
N THR A 129 13.35 -4.36 -5.27
CA THR A 129 13.09 -4.53 -3.83
C THR A 129 11.62 -4.89 -3.58
N ALA A 130 10.69 -4.18 -4.23
CA ALA A 130 9.26 -4.45 -4.13
C ALA A 130 8.90 -5.88 -4.57
N LEU A 131 9.48 -6.35 -5.67
CA LEU A 131 9.22 -7.69 -6.21
C LEU A 131 9.82 -8.84 -5.36
N ARG A 132 10.78 -8.57 -4.47
CA ARG A 132 11.34 -9.59 -3.56
C ARG A 132 10.38 -10.04 -2.46
N GLY A 133 9.27 -9.36 -2.30
CA GLY A 133 8.27 -9.60 -1.26
C GLY A 133 8.43 -8.69 -0.04
N PRO A 134 7.45 -8.70 0.88
CA PRO A 134 7.41 -7.76 2.00
C PRO A 134 8.56 -7.99 2.96
N ARG A 135 9.03 -6.91 3.60
CA ARG A 135 9.94 -7.00 4.74
C ARG A 135 9.18 -7.40 5.99
N VAL A 136 9.88 -8.07 6.91
CA VAL A 136 9.36 -8.34 8.25
C VAL A 136 9.88 -7.25 9.19
N GLU A 137 8.95 -6.44 9.69
CA GLU A 137 9.23 -5.47 10.73
C GLU A 137 8.78 -6.05 12.08
N LYS A 138 9.67 -6.05 13.07
CA LYS A 138 9.38 -6.56 14.41
C LYS A 138 9.19 -5.40 15.38
N ILE A 139 7.99 -5.28 15.89
CA ILE A 139 7.61 -4.23 16.83
C ILE A 139 7.28 -4.88 18.16
N ALA A 140 7.98 -4.48 19.23
CA ALA A 140 7.67 -4.91 20.58
C ALA A 140 6.70 -3.91 21.22
N VAL A 141 5.46 -4.34 21.44
CA VAL A 141 4.45 -3.54 22.14
C VAL A 141 4.55 -3.84 23.63
N ARG A 142 4.90 -2.82 24.43
CA ARG A 142 4.96 -2.93 25.89
C ARG A 142 3.61 -2.53 26.48
N VAL A 143 2.97 -3.45 27.18
CA VAL A 143 1.67 -3.24 27.81
C VAL A 143 1.84 -3.34 29.33
N PRO A 144 1.71 -2.23 30.07
CA PRO A 144 1.73 -2.27 31.55
C PRO A 144 0.61 -3.16 32.07
N GLY A 145 0.91 -4.05 33.01
CA GLY A 145 -0.07 -4.93 33.62
C GLY A 145 -0.60 -6.04 32.74
N LEU A 146 0.03 -6.33 31.60
CA LEU A 146 -0.36 -7.44 30.72
C LEU A 146 -0.34 -8.77 31.50
N HIS A 147 -1.42 -9.55 31.33
CA HIS A 147 -1.51 -10.89 31.94
C HIS A 147 -0.30 -11.75 31.55
N PRO A 148 0.33 -12.49 32.50
CA PRO A 148 1.54 -13.28 32.24
C PRO A 148 1.41 -14.23 31.05
N ASP A 149 0.26 -14.88 30.87
CA ASP A 149 0.01 -15.80 29.78
C ASP A 149 -0.02 -15.14 28.39
N LEU A 150 -0.20 -13.82 28.30
CA LEU A 150 -0.10 -13.08 27.04
C LEU A 150 1.31 -12.58 26.74
N GLN A 151 2.27 -12.74 27.65
CA GLN A 151 3.64 -12.35 27.35
C GLN A 151 4.22 -13.15 26.20
N GLY A 152 4.88 -12.47 25.29
CA GLY A 152 5.43 -13.08 24.08
C GLY A 152 4.37 -13.55 23.05
N PHE A 153 3.10 -13.12 23.20
CA PHE A 153 2.06 -13.38 22.20
C PHE A 153 2.46 -12.72 20.88
N ARG A 154 2.50 -13.50 19.81
CA ARG A 154 2.95 -13.05 18.48
C ARG A 154 1.78 -12.82 17.55
N ILE A 155 1.65 -11.59 17.09
CA ILE A 155 0.70 -11.20 16.05
C ILE A 155 1.49 -10.97 14.77
N VAL A 156 1.13 -11.65 13.69
CA VAL A 156 1.62 -11.31 12.35
C VAL A 156 0.53 -10.53 11.66
N GLN A 157 0.82 -9.28 11.32
CA GLN A 157 -0.04 -8.44 10.51
C GLN A 157 0.38 -8.51 9.05
N ILE A 158 -0.59 -8.72 8.16
CA ILE A 158 -0.46 -8.58 6.72
C ILE A 158 -1.51 -7.57 6.27
N SER A 159 -1.09 -6.54 5.56
CA SER A 159 -1.96 -5.46 5.07
C SER A 159 -1.57 -5.03 3.67
N ASP A 160 -2.51 -4.48 2.94
CA ASP A 160 -2.24 -3.76 1.69
C ASP A 160 -1.43 -4.59 0.67
N LEU A 161 -1.82 -5.86 0.48
CA LEU A 161 -1.20 -6.73 -0.52
C LEU A 161 -1.53 -6.30 -1.95
N HIS A 162 -2.73 -5.76 -2.15
CA HIS A 162 -3.20 -5.34 -3.48
C HIS A 162 -2.96 -6.40 -4.55
N VAL A 163 -3.38 -7.63 -4.25
CA VAL A 163 -3.30 -8.73 -5.23
C VAL A 163 -4.13 -8.37 -6.45
N GLY A 164 -3.48 -8.29 -7.59
CA GLY A 164 -4.07 -7.79 -8.81
C GLY A 164 -3.18 -8.08 -10.01
N ARG A 165 -2.98 -7.07 -10.86
CA ARG A 165 -2.19 -7.24 -12.08
C ARG A 165 -0.69 -7.42 -11.82
N SER A 166 -0.14 -6.69 -10.86
CA SER A 166 1.30 -6.68 -10.55
C SER A 166 1.68 -7.67 -9.46
N ILE A 167 0.84 -7.80 -8.43
CA ILE A 167 1.05 -8.70 -7.31
C ILE A 167 0.20 -9.94 -7.53
N ARG A 168 0.86 -11.10 -7.69
CA ARG A 168 0.22 -12.36 -8.03
C ARG A 168 0.61 -13.48 -7.07
N ARG A 169 0.10 -14.67 -7.31
CA ARG A 169 0.24 -15.88 -6.49
C ARG A 169 1.65 -16.06 -5.91
N GLY A 170 2.71 -15.96 -6.72
CA GLY A 170 4.07 -16.17 -6.24
C GLY A 170 4.55 -15.16 -5.19
N TYR A 171 4.02 -13.93 -5.22
CA TYR A 171 4.27 -12.95 -4.15
C TYR A 171 3.52 -13.33 -2.86
N VAL A 172 2.27 -13.75 -3.00
CA VAL A 172 1.42 -14.20 -1.88
C VAL A 172 2.02 -15.44 -1.21
N GLU A 173 2.50 -16.41 -1.98
CA GLU A 173 3.19 -17.60 -1.46
C GLU A 173 4.41 -17.24 -0.60
N ARG A 174 5.28 -16.34 -1.10
CA ARG A 174 6.42 -15.85 -0.31
C ARG A 174 6.01 -15.10 0.95
N THR A 175 4.90 -14.37 0.90
CA THR A 175 4.34 -13.65 2.07
C THR A 175 3.85 -14.65 3.11
N VAL A 176 3.10 -15.65 2.70
CA VAL A 176 2.58 -16.72 3.57
C VAL A 176 3.72 -17.52 4.20
N GLU A 177 4.72 -17.90 3.41
CA GLU A 177 5.90 -18.62 3.92
C GLU A 177 6.61 -17.80 5.02
N ARG A 178 6.86 -16.51 4.78
CA ARG A 178 7.46 -15.63 5.79
C ARG A 178 6.59 -15.52 7.04
N ALA A 179 5.29 -15.35 6.88
CA ALA A 179 4.35 -15.24 8.00
C ALA A 179 4.35 -16.51 8.85
N ARG A 180 4.32 -17.70 8.23
CA ARG A 180 4.37 -19.01 8.94
C ARG A 180 5.67 -19.21 9.70
N ASN A 181 6.80 -18.81 9.10
CA ASN A 181 8.11 -18.91 9.74
C ASN A 181 8.27 -18.04 11.01
N LEU A 182 7.39 -17.06 11.19
CA LEU A 182 7.32 -16.27 12.43
C LEU A 182 6.58 -16.98 13.55
N ALA A 183 5.97 -18.13 13.29
CA ALA A 183 5.16 -18.90 14.22
C ALA A 183 4.16 -18.01 14.99
N PRO A 184 3.19 -17.40 14.30
CA PRO A 184 2.23 -16.48 14.92
C PRO A 184 1.24 -17.22 15.80
N ASP A 185 0.85 -16.60 16.92
CA ASP A 185 -0.31 -17.01 17.73
C ASP A 185 -1.61 -16.48 17.06
N LEU A 186 -1.53 -15.34 16.34
CA LEU A 186 -2.63 -14.73 15.61
C LEU A 186 -2.11 -14.13 14.29
N VAL A 187 -2.90 -14.24 13.23
CA VAL A 187 -2.67 -13.55 11.95
C VAL A 187 -3.78 -12.54 11.72
N ALA A 188 -3.41 -11.28 11.55
CA ALA A 188 -4.30 -10.17 11.26
C ALA A 188 -4.15 -9.74 9.79
N LEU A 189 -5.17 -9.99 8.98
CA LEU A 189 -5.29 -9.48 7.62
C LEU A 189 -6.08 -8.16 7.70
N THR A 190 -5.37 -7.04 7.64
CA THR A 190 -5.95 -5.73 7.95
C THR A 190 -6.37 -4.93 6.72
N GLY A 191 -6.94 -5.61 5.73
CA GLY A 191 -7.60 -5.01 4.56
C GLY A 191 -6.67 -4.73 3.39
N ASP A 192 -7.30 -4.32 2.28
CA ASP A 192 -6.70 -4.06 0.97
C ASP A 192 -5.88 -5.26 0.46
N MET A 193 -6.50 -6.45 0.57
CA MET A 193 -5.88 -7.68 0.09
C MET A 193 -5.92 -7.78 -1.43
N VAL A 194 -6.92 -7.16 -2.09
CA VAL A 194 -7.22 -7.39 -3.51
C VAL A 194 -7.62 -6.11 -4.27
N ASP A 195 -7.27 -6.09 -5.58
CA ASP A 195 -7.61 -5.05 -6.55
C ASP A 195 -8.41 -5.63 -7.73
N GLY A 196 -9.47 -6.37 -7.45
CA GLY A 196 -10.36 -6.92 -8.48
C GLY A 196 -11.25 -8.04 -7.98
N PRO A 197 -12.13 -8.58 -8.86
CA PRO A 197 -13.18 -9.50 -8.47
C PRO A 197 -12.65 -10.89 -8.11
N VAL A 198 -13.44 -11.62 -7.29
CA VAL A 198 -13.10 -12.96 -6.78
C VAL A 198 -12.82 -13.94 -7.91
N GLU A 199 -13.64 -13.94 -8.96
CA GLU A 199 -13.57 -14.88 -10.08
C GLU A 199 -12.18 -14.88 -10.73
N ARG A 200 -11.53 -13.72 -10.74
CA ARG A 200 -10.19 -13.55 -11.30
C ARG A 200 -9.07 -13.78 -10.30
N LEU A 201 -9.26 -13.30 -9.07
CA LEU A 201 -8.15 -13.22 -8.11
C LEU A 201 -8.12 -14.33 -7.07
N ALA A 202 -9.18 -15.14 -6.91
CA ALA A 202 -9.22 -16.26 -5.98
C ALA A 202 -8.01 -17.21 -6.12
N PRO A 203 -7.56 -17.62 -7.33
CA PRO A 203 -6.38 -18.47 -7.47
C PRO A 203 -5.08 -17.82 -6.98
N HIS A 204 -5.01 -16.48 -7.01
CA HIS A 204 -3.82 -15.74 -6.59
C HIS A 204 -3.73 -15.54 -5.09
N VAL A 205 -4.88 -15.40 -4.40
CA VAL A 205 -4.95 -15.26 -2.93
C VAL A 205 -5.06 -16.60 -2.20
N ALA A 206 -5.32 -17.70 -2.91
CA ALA A 206 -5.49 -19.03 -2.33
C ALA A 206 -4.41 -19.45 -1.31
N PRO A 207 -3.12 -19.09 -1.45
CA PRO A 207 -2.11 -19.43 -0.45
C PRO A 207 -2.39 -18.87 0.94
N LEU A 208 -3.15 -17.76 1.07
CA LEU A 208 -3.49 -17.15 2.37
C LEU A 208 -4.35 -18.08 3.24
N ALA A 209 -5.08 -19.03 2.66
CA ALA A 209 -5.84 -20.03 3.38
C ALA A 209 -4.98 -20.84 4.37
N ALA A 210 -3.70 -21.06 4.05
CA ALA A 210 -2.77 -21.75 4.94
C ALA A 210 -2.50 -21.02 6.26
N LEU A 211 -2.82 -19.73 6.35
CA LEU A 211 -2.72 -18.95 7.58
C LEU A 211 -3.95 -19.14 8.49
N ALA A 212 -5.06 -19.65 7.97
CA ALA A 212 -6.28 -19.90 8.73
C ALA A 212 -6.23 -21.18 9.57
N GLU A 213 -5.23 -22.03 9.39
CA GLU A 213 -5.04 -23.24 10.16
C GLU A 213 -5.09 -22.96 11.67
N GLY A 214 -5.93 -23.73 12.39
CA GLY A 214 -6.14 -23.56 13.82
C GLY A 214 -7.02 -22.35 14.20
N GLY A 215 -7.74 -21.75 13.24
CA GLY A 215 -8.69 -20.66 13.48
C GLY A 215 -8.03 -19.34 13.91
N ARG A 216 -6.76 -19.13 13.55
CA ARG A 216 -5.96 -17.99 14.02
C ARG A 216 -5.91 -16.79 13.05
N ALA A 217 -6.48 -16.89 11.85
CA ALA A 217 -6.48 -15.80 10.88
C ALA A 217 -7.80 -15.01 10.92
N PHE A 218 -7.66 -13.70 11.07
CA PHE A 218 -8.75 -12.74 11.13
C PHE A 218 -8.59 -11.73 10.01
N PHE A 219 -9.68 -11.35 9.38
CA PHE A 219 -9.71 -10.40 8.28
C PHE A 219 -10.71 -9.27 8.55
N VAL A 220 -10.33 -8.05 8.22
CA VAL A 220 -11.22 -6.90 8.09
C VAL A 220 -11.06 -6.31 6.70
N LEU A 221 -12.16 -5.80 6.14
CA LEU A 221 -12.16 -5.16 4.82
C LEU A 221 -11.35 -3.87 4.84
N GLY A 222 -10.60 -3.64 3.77
CA GLY A 222 -10.12 -2.33 3.38
C GLY A 222 -10.98 -1.72 2.27
N ASN A 223 -10.67 -0.49 1.87
CA ASN A 223 -11.45 0.19 0.85
C ASN A 223 -11.31 -0.43 -0.54
N HIS A 224 -10.15 -1.00 -0.89
CA HIS A 224 -9.94 -1.70 -2.16
C HIS A 224 -10.70 -3.01 -2.22
N ASP A 225 -10.78 -3.76 -1.12
CA ASP A 225 -11.64 -4.95 -1.06
C ASP A 225 -13.12 -4.58 -1.29
N CYS A 226 -13.54 -3.41 -0.78
CA CYS A 226 -14.90 -2.91 -0.99
C CYS A 226 -15.15 -2.56 -2.47
N TYR A 227 -14.20 -1.92 -3.12
CA TYR A 227 -14.29 -1.57 -4.55
C TYR A 227 -14.23 -2.82 -5.44
N SER A 228 -13.61 -3.89 -4.96
CA SER A 228 -13.44 -5.17 -5.64
C SER A 228 -14.61 -6.13 -5.49
N GLY A 229 -15.67 -5.76 -4.76
CA GLY A 229 -16.84 -6.59 -4.52
C GLY A 229 -16.86 -7.21 -3.12
N ALA A 230 -17.11 -6.38 -2.10
CA ALA A 230 -16.99 -6.74 -0.68
C ALA A 230 -17.73 -8.03 -0.31
N ASP A 231 -19.00 -8.18 -0.70
CA ASP A 231 -19.80 -9.34 -0.28
C ASP A 231 -19.26 -10.66 -0.84
N ALA A 232 -18.79 -10.65 -2.09
CA ALA A 232 -18.18 -11.81 -2.72
C ALA A 232 -16.84 -12.17 -2.04
N TRP A 233 -16.02 -11.17 -1.70
CA TRP A 233 -14.77 -11.39 -0.98
C TRP A 233 -14.98 -11.86 0.47
N ILE A 234 -15.99 -11.35 1.16
CA ILE A 234 -16.38 -11.84 2.50
C ILE A 234 -16.74 -13.32 2.45
N ALA A 235 -17.56 -13.72 1.47
CA ALA A 235 -17.95 -15.13 1.27
C ALA A 235 -16.70 -15.99 1.00
N HIS A 236 -15.86 -15.56 0.07
CA HIS A 236 -14.62 -16.27 -0.28
C HIS A 236 -13.68 -16.46 0.93
N TRP A 237 -13.40 -15.42 1.70
CA TRP A 237 -12.55 -15.54 2.88
C TRP A 237 -13.11 -16.51 3.92
N ARG A 238 -14.43 -16.49 4.14
CA ARG A 238 -15.09 -17.43 5.05
C ARG A 238 -14.96 -18.88 4.58
N GLU A 239 -15.11 -19.14 3.29
CA GLU A 239 -14.92 -20.47 2.69
C GLU A 239 -13.49 -20.98 2.86
N THR A 240 -12.50 -20.11 2.85
CA THR A 240 -11.08 -20.47 3.08
C THR A 240 -10.72 -20.65 4.55
N GLY A 241 -11.68 -20.50 5.48
CA GLY A 241 -11.47 -20.63 6.91
C GLY A 241 -10.93 -19.38 7.60
N VAL A 242 -10.76 -18.29 6.87
CA VAL A 242 -10.40 -16.98 7.45
C VAL A 242 -11.62 -16.36 8.12
N ARG A 243 -11.45 -15.89 9.34
CA ARG A 243 -12.52 -15.29 10.14
C ARG A 243 -12.70 -13.82 9.77
N VAL A 244 -13.77 -13.48 9.06
CA VAL A 244 -14.07 -12.11 8.64
C VAL A 244 -14.85 -11.42 9.75
N LEU A 245 -14.33 -10.31 10.24
CA LEU A 245 -14.96 -9.52 11.32
C LEU A 245 -15.62 -8.26 10.72
N GLN A 246 -16.93 -8.10 11.00
CA GLN A 246 -17.75 -7.01 10.47
C GLN A 246 -18.49 -6.29 11.61
N ASN A 247 -17.81 -5.42 12.36
CA ASN A 247 -18.30 -4.80 13.60
C ASN A 247 -18.65 -5.86 14.65
N GLU A 248 -17.82 -6.87 14.79
CA GLU A 248 -17.99 -7.99 15.71
C GLU A 248 -16.67 -8.35 16.39
N HIS A 249 -16.69 -9.24 17.36
CA HIS A 249 -15.51 -9.69 18.07
C HIS A 249 -15.44 -11.20 18.23
N VAL A 250 -14.25 -11.64 18.57
CA VAL A 250 -13.95 -13.01 18.97
C VAL A 250 -13.09 -12.97 20.24
N VAL A 251 -13.33 -13.91 21.14
CA VAL A 251 -12.49 -14.07 22.33
C VAL A 251 -11.59 -15.29 22.16
N LEU A 252 -10.29 -15.06 22.25
CA LEU A 252 -9.26 -16.09 22.26
C LEU A 252 -8.80 -16.31 23.69
N ARG A 253 -8.41 -17.56 24.02
CA ARG A 253 -7.85 -17.90 25.32
C ARG A 253 -6.42 -18.41 25.17
N ARG A 254 -5.53 -17.97 26.06
CA ARG A 254 -4.19 -18.51 26.19
C ARG A 254 -3.89 -18.73 27.68
N GLY A 255 -3.89 -20.00 28.11
CA GLY A 255 -3.87 -20.30 29.53
C GLY A 255 -5.10 -19.75 30.25
N ALA A 256 -4.88 -18.94 31.30
CA ALA A 256 -5.95 -18.26 32.03
C ALA A 256 -6.34 -16.92 31.37
N ALA A 257 -5.51 -16.38 30.49
CA ALA A 257 -5.73 -15.08 29.86
C ALA A 257 -6.74 -15.11 28.73
N THR A 258 -7.42 -13.99 28.56
CA THR A 258 -8.39 -13.71 27.50
C THR A 258 -7.93 -12.56 26.62
N LEU A 259 -7.89 -12.77 25.30
CA LEU A 259 -7.64 -11.76 24.27
C LEU A 259 -8.91 -11.58 23.45
N LEU A 260 -9.50 -10.39 23.50
CA LEU A 260 -10.60 -10.02 22.63
C LEU A 260 -10.05 -9.41 21.35
N VAL A 261 -10.46 -9.96 20.20
CA VAL A 261 -10.14 -9.44 18.89
C VAL A 261 -11.41 -8.88 18.27
N GLY A 262 -11.52 -7.57 18.21
CA GLY A 262 -12.60 -6.87 17.52
C GLY A 262 -12.19 -6.51 16.11
N GLY A 263 -13.16 -6.47 15.20
CA GLY A 263 -12.94 -6.02 13.83
C GLY A 263 -14.06 -5.11 13.36
N VAL A 264 -13.69 -4.04 12.66
CA VAL A 264 -14.65 -3.08 12.10
C VAL A 264 -14.56 -3.03 10.60
N VAL A 265 -15.69 -2.74 9.98
CA VAL A 265 -15.76 -2.55 8.52
C VAL A 265 -15.13 -1.21 8.12
N ASP A 266 -14.60 -1.16 6.91
CA ASP A 266 -14.11 0.09 6.35
C ASP A 266 -15.27 1.06 6.05
N PRO A 267 -15.04 2.38 6.18
CA PRO A 267 -16.03 3.42 5.83
C PRO A 267 -16.56 3.33 4.39
N ALA A 268 -15.77 2.77 3.47
CA ALA A 268 -16.19 2.57 2.08
C ALA A 268 -17.28 1.51 1.90
N TYR A 269 -17.45 0.62 2.89
CA TYR A 269 -18.45 -0.44 2.85
C TYR A 269 -19.74 -0.06 3.60
N ARG A 270 -19.64 0.19 4.90
CA ARG A 270 -20.78 0.47 5.79
C ARG A 270 -20.37 1.37 6.94
N ALA A 271 -21.33 1.73 7.80
CA ALA A 271 -21.04 2.47 9.01
C ALA A 271 -20.07 1.70 9.93
N ARG A 272 -18.95 2.33 10.24
CA ARG A 272 -17.95 1.85 11.17
C ARG A 272 -18.41 2.06 12.60
N ARG A 273 -18.38 1.03 13.41
CA ARG A 273 -18.84 1.08 14.79
C ARG A 273 -17.97 0.24 15.71
N PRO A 274 -16.79 0.75 16.16
CA PRO A 274 -15.94 0.04 17.11
C PRO A 274 -16.67 -0.33 18.40
N GLU A 275 -17.59 0.50 18.85
CA GLU A 275 -18.42 0.25 20.04
C GLU A 275 -19.33 -0.97 19.88
N ILE A 276 -19.83 -1.22 18.67
CA ILE A 276 -20.65 -2.42 18.39
C ILE A 276 -19.80 -3.68 18.44
N SER A 277 -18.53 -3.60 18.05
CA SER A 277 -17.62 -4.74 18.16
C SER A 277 -17.43 -5.23 19.60
N LEU A 278 -17.78 -4.42 20.59
CA LEU A 278 -17.73 -4.78 22.01
C LEU A 278 -19.13 -5.04 22.62
N GLN A 279 -20.19 -4.97 21.82
CA GLN A 279 -21.53 -5.28 22.31
C GLN A 279 -21.57 -6.73 22.81
N ASP A 280 -22.08 -6.92 24.02
CA ASP A 280 -22.15 -8.24 24.70
C ASP A 280 -20.78 -8.93 24.87
N ALA A 281 -19.68 -8.17 24.76
CA ALA A 281 -18.34 -8.70 24.95
C ALA A 281 -18.07 -8.99 26.44
N PRO A 282 -17.49 -10.16 26.76
CA PRO A 282 -17.04 -10.44 28.12
C PRO A 282 -15.86 -9.53 28.50
N SER A 283 -15.53 -9.49 29.80
CA SER A 283 -14.26 -8.92 30.23
C SER A 283 -13.10 -9.66 29.58
N ALA A 284 -12.08 -8.90 29.19
CA ALA A 284 -10.87 -9.46 28.58
C ALA A 284 -9.63 -8.77 29.16
N ASP A 285 -8.53 -9.54 29.25
CA ASP A 285 -7.25 -9.03 29.74
C ASP A 285 -6.56 -8.12 28.74
N PHE A 286 -6.89 -8.25 27.45
CA PHE A 286 -6.41 -7.38 26.38
C PHE A 286 -7.43 -7.30 25.23
N ARG A 287 -7.60 -6.12 24.66
CA ARG A 287 -8.55 -5.86 23.57
C ARG A 287 -7.84 -5.32 22.36
N LEU A 288 -7.77 -6.13 21.31
CA LEU A 288 -7.17 -5.80 20.01
C LEU A 288 -8.25 -5.41 19.01
N LEU A 289 -8.11 -4.26 18.38
CA LEU A 289 -8.95 -3.82 17.25
C LEU A 289 -8.23 -4.03 15.92
N LEU A 290 -8.88 -4.70 14.99
CA LEU A 290 -8.50 -4.71 13.58
C LEU A 290 -9.36 -3.68 12.84
N ALA A 291 -8.71 -2.69 12.23
CA ALA A 291 -9.38 -1.63 11.48
C ALA A 291 -8.46 -1.15 10.38
N HIS A 292 -8.85 -1.33 9.12
CA HIS A 292 -7.98 -0.97 7.99
C HIS A 292 -7.53 0.50 8.05
N ASN A 293 -8.46 1.42 8.27
CA ASN A 293 -8.16 2.85 8.28
C ASN A 293 -7.66 3.32 9.66
N PRO A 294 -6.41 3.85 9.77
CA PRO A 294 -5.82 4.29 11.03
C PRO A 294 -6.56 5.48 11.68
N LYS A 295 -7.35 6.24 10.91
CA LYS A 295 -8.18 7.33 11.43
C LYS A 295 -9.25 6.85 12.42
N LEU A 296 -9.48 5.55 12.53
CA LEU A 296 -10.40 4.95 13.50
C LEU A 296 -9.79 4.83 14.92
N ALA A 297 -8.47 5.00 15.09
CA ALA A 297 -7.82 4.83 16.37
C ALA A 297 -8.44 5.65 17.53
N PRO A 298 -8.83 6.94 17.37
CA PRO A 298 -9.51 7.67 18.43
C PRO A 298 -10.89 7.11 18.79
N LEU A 299 -11.58 6.47 17.85
CA LEU A 299 -12.86 5.79 18.10
C LEU A 299 -12.63 4.47 18.83
N GLY A 300 -11.64 3.69 18.41
CA GLY A 300 -11.24 2.46 19.05
C GLY A 300 -10.83 2.67 20.52
N ALA A 301 -10.00 3.68 20.77
CA ALA A 301 -9.59 4.04 22.13
C ALA A 301 -10.79 4.42 23.02
N ARG A 302 -11.73 5.24 22.51
CA ARG A 302 -12.96 5.59 23.25
C ARG A 302 -13.87 4.38 23.48
N ALA A 303 -13.86 3.42 22.58
CA ALA A 303 -14.60 2.17 22.75
C ALA A 303 -13.95 1.22 23.78
N GLY A 304 -12.69 1.47 24.19
CA GLY A 304 -11.98 0.69 25.19
C GLY A 304 -11.07 -0.40 24.62
N PHE A 305 -10.61 -0.26 23.39
CA PHE A 305 -9.55 -1.10 22.83
C PHE A 305 -8.16 -0.61 23.28
N ASP A 306 -7.27 -1.56 23.57
CA ASP A 306 -5.90 -1.30 24.04
C ASP A 306 -4.91 -1.08 22.90
N LEU A 307 -5.13 -1.74 21.77
CA LEU A 307 -4.29 -1.68 20.58
C LEU A 307 -5.15 -1.73 19.32
N GLN A 308 -4.81 -0.93 18.31
CA GLN A 308 -5.36 -1.02 16.97
C GLN A 308 -4.28 -1.42 15.96
N LEU A 309 -4.57 -2.36 15.08
CA LEU A 309 -3.77 -2.69 13.90
C LEU A 309 -4.46 -2.14 12.65
N SER A 310 -3.70 -1.40 11.85
CA SER A 310 -4.20 -0.73 10.64
C SER A 310 -3.23 -0.85 9.48
N GLY A 311 -3.74 -0.66 8.26
CA GLY A 311 -3.00 -0.51 7.02
C GLY A 311 -3.24 0.86 6.37
N HIS A 312 -3.63 0.87 5.07
CA HIS A 312 -4.14 2.01 4.33
C HIS A 312 -3.12 3.07 3.90
N THR A 313 -2.14 3.41 4.73
CA THR A 313 -1.23 4.54 4.47
C THR A 313 0.02 4.16 3.70
N HIS A 314 0.31 2.87 3.56
CA HIS A 314 1.51 2.32 2.93
C HIS A 314 2.83 2.91 3.47
N GLY A 315 2.81 3.51 4.67
CA GLY A 315 3.98 4.19 5.23
C GLY A 315 4.52 5.34 4.36
N GLY A 316 3.65 5.99 3.54
CA GLY A 316 4.04 7.03 2.59
C GLY A 316 4.44 6.52 1.20
N GLN A 317 4.58 5.20 1.01
CA GLN A 317 4.77 4.42 -0.22
C GLN A 317 6.02 4.76 -1.05
N PHE A 318 6.32 6.02 -1.31
CA PHE A 318 7.47 6.46 -2.12
C PHE A 318 8.34 7.44 -1.36
N PHE A 319 9.67 7.26 -1.48
CA PHE A 319 10.61 8.30 -1.07
C PHE A 319 10.44 9.55 -1.99
N PRO A 320 10.45 10.80 -1.46
CA PRO A 320 10.67 11.16 -0.05
C PRO A 320 9.39 11.20 0.82
N TRP A 321 8.24 10.78 0.32
CA TRP A 321 6.92 10.88 0.99
C TRP A 321 6.77 9.94 2.19
N THR A 322 7.82 9.15 2.47
CA THR A 322 7.95 8.29 3.67
C THR A 322 8.59 8.99 4.87
N LEU A 323 8.99 10.28 4.70
CA LEU A 323 9.64 11.08 5.75
C LEU A 323 8.65 11.84 6.61
#